data_be2058715f81913bba5369d398f894f9
#
_entry.id   be2058715f81913bba5369d398f894f9
#
_cell.length_a   1.000
_cell.length_b   1.000
_cell.length_c   1.000
_cell.angle_alpha   90.00
_cell.angle_beta   90.00
_cell.angle_gamma   90.00
#
_symmetry.space_group_name_H-M   'P 1'
#
loop_
_entity.id
_entity.type
_entity.pdbx_description
1 polymer ?
#
loop_
_entity_poly.entity_id
_entity_poly.type
_entity_poly.pdbx_seq_one_letter_code
_entity_poly.pdbx_strand_id
1 'polypeptide(L)'
;MEKTYTIQQLTKEFRLTSRTLRFYGSKDLLHPTRIGTSRVFSHRDRGRLILILRGKRLGFSLAEIKEMLDLYDHGDGQVEQLRVTLEKSRRRIVELEAQRKDIDAAVSDLHDGCKQIEVLLAAKSGDQETAE
;
A
#
# COMPACT_ATOMS: atom_id res chain seq x y z
N MET A 1 -26.66 3.88 19.90
CA MET A 1 -25.95 2.62 19.74
C MET A 1 -24.88 2.78 18.67
N GLU A 2 -23.67 2.40 19.01
CA GLU A 2 -22.59 2.43 18.05
C GLU A 2 -22.77 1.30 17.03
N LYS A 3 -22.54 1.62 15.77
CA LYS A 3 -22.59 0.65 14.70
C LYS A 3 -21.41 -0.33 14.83
N THR A 4 -21.70 -1.60 14.66
CA THR A 4 -20.70 -2.67 14.70
C THR A 4 -20.71 -3.47 13.42
N TYR A 5 -19.61 -4.18 13.17
CA TYR A 5 -19.41 -4.94 11.94
C TYR A 5 -18.88 -6.32 12.27
N THR A 6 -19.36 -7.31 11.54
CA THR A 6 -18.79 -8.65 11.61
C THR A 6 -17.55 -8.73 10.74
N ILE A 7 -16.71 -9.76 10.97
CA ILE A 7 -15.55 -10.01 10.14
C ILE A 7 -15.96 -10.24 8.67
N GLN A 8 -17.07 -10.91 8.44
CA GLN A 8 -17.59 -11.17 7.10
C GLN A 8 -17.99 -9.87 6.38
N GLN A 9 -18.61 -8.94 7.09
CA GLN A 9 -19.01 -7.67 6.53
C GLN A 9 -17.78 -6.86 6.08
N LEU A 10 -16.73 -6.82 6.89
CA LEU A 10 -15.51 -6.07 6.56
C LEU A 10 -14.69 -6.75 5.46
N THR A 11 -14.61 -8.08 5.46
CA THR A 11 -13.90 -8.78 4.39
C THR A 11 -14.57 -8.55 3.04
N LYS A 12 -15.90 -8.54 3.02
CA LYS A 12 -16.67 -8.28 1.80
C LYS A 12 -16.51 -6.84 1.34
N GLU A 13 -16.65 -5.89 2.25
CA GLU A 13 -16.58 -4.46 1.92
C GLU A 13 -15.21 -4.07 1.36
N PHE A 14 -14.14 -4.52 1.99
CA PHE A 14 -12.78 -4.12 1.65
C PHE A 14 -12.02 -5.13 0.80
N ARG A 15 -12.68 -6.24 0.43
CA ARG A 15 -12.08 -7.32 -0.37
C ARG A 15 -10.82 -7.88 0.28
N LEU A 16 -10.91 -8.13 1.57
CA LEU A 16 -9.82 -8.69 2.35
C LEU A 16 -10.20 -10.10 2.81
N THR A 17 -9.19 -10.86 3.24
CA THR A 17 -9.41 -12.17 3.85
C THR A 17 -9.62 -11.99 5.35
N SER A 18 -10.31 -12.94 5.98
CA SER A 18 -10.44 -12.99 7.44
C SER A 18 -9.07 -13.07 8.10
N ARG A 19 -8.13 -13.77 7.48
CA ARG A 19 -6.74 -13.89 7.95
C ARG A 19 -6.07 -12.53 8.05
N THR A 20 -6.25 -11.67 7.05
CA THR A 20 -5.68 -10.32 7.04
C THR A 20 -6.24 -9.49 8.19
N LEU A 21 -7.55 -9.52 8.41
CA LEU A 21 -8.17 -8.77 9.51
C LEU A 21 -7.70 -9.29 10.87
N ARG A 22 -7.60 -10.61 11.04
CA ARG A 22 -7.06 -11.20 12.29
C ARG A 22 -5.60 -10.81 12.50
N PHE A 23 -4.83 -10.75 11.41
CA PHE A 23 -3.43 -10.29 11.47
C PHE A 23 -3.34 -8.85 11.97
N TYR A 24 -4.18 -7.94 11.45
CA TYR A 24 -4.20 -6.56 11.92
C TYR A 24 -4.61 -6.46 13.39
N GLY A 25 -5.52 -7.30 13.84
CA GLY A 25 -5.87 -7.38 15.25
C GLY A 25 -4.69 -7.85 16.11
N SER A 26 -3.94 -8.86 15.64
CA SER A 26 -2.77 -9.38 16.35
C SER A 26 -1.63 -8.36 16.44
N LYS A 27 -1.57 -7.41 15.51
CA LYS A 27 -0.57 -6.34 15.49
C LYS A 27 -1.06 -5.06 16.19
N ASP A 28 -2.17 -5.14 16.89
CA ASP A 28 -2.74 -4.03 17.65
C ASP A 28 -3.12 -2.82 16.76
N LEU A 29 -3.43 -3.11 15.49
CA LEU A 29 -3.92 -2.09 14.55
C LEU A 29 -5.43 -1.97 14.60
N LEU A 30 -6.12 -3.06 14.89
CA LEU A 30 -7.57 -3.14 15.11
C LEU A 30 -7.83 -3.75 16.47
N HIS A 31 -8.94 -3.38 17.10
CA HIS A 31 -9.28 -3.80 18.46
C HIS A 31 -10.67 -4.43 18.51
N PRO A 32 -10.88 -5.59 17.83
CA PRO A 32 -12.18 -6.22 17.85
C PRO A 32 -12.52 -6.76 19.24
N THR A 33 -13.80 -6.77 19.56
CA THR A 33 -14.33 -7.38 20.77
C THR A 33 -14.75 -8.80 20.43
N ARG A 34 -14.40 -9.76 21.27
CA ARG A 34 -14.87 -11.13 21.12
C ARG A 34 -16.23 -11.30 21.79
N ILE A 35 -17.19 -11.80 21.03
CA ILE A 35 -18.51 -12.20 21.52
C ILE A 35 -18.66 -13.68 21.17
N GLY A 36 -18.47 -14.55 22.15
CA GLY A 36 -18.42 -16.00 21.92
C GLY A 36 -17.20 -16.36 21.07
N THR A 37 -17.42 -17.00 19.93
CA THR A 37 -16.37 -17.34 18.97
C THR A 37 -16.22 -16.28 17.88
N SER A 38 -17.06 -15.25 17.88
CA SER A 38 -17.10 -14.22 16.85
C SER A 38 -16.31 -12.99 17.27
N ARG A 39 -15.74 -12.31 16.28
CA ARG A 39 -15.12 -11.00 16.47
C ARG A 39 -16.04 -9.92 15.94
N VAL A 40 -16.22 -8.87 16.74
CA VAL A 40 -17.09 -7.73 16.40
C VAL A 40 -16.19 -6.49 16.35
N PHE A 41 -16.25 -5.77 15.25
CA PHE A 41 -15.44 -4.58 15.00
C PHE A 41 -16.31 -3.34 15.19
N SER A 42 -15.74 -2.32 15.83
CA SER A 42 -16.41 -1.05 16.04
C SER A 42 -16.38 -0.20 14.78
N HIS A 43 -17.17 0.86 14.77
CA HIS A 43 -17.12 1.88 13.72
C HIS A 43 -15.73 2.52 13.66
N ARG A 44 -15.08 2.69 14.83
CA ARG A 44 -13.72 3.20 14.94
C ARG A 44 -12.71 2.26 14.29
N ASP A 45 -12.86 0.96 14.50
CA ASP A 45 -12.03 -0.05 13.83
C ASP A 45 -12.16 0.06 12.31
N ARG A 46 -13.39 0.27 11.82
CA ARG A 46 -13.61 0.43 10.39
C ARG A 46 -12.86 1.65 9.85
N GLY A 47 -12.90 2.77 10.57
CA GLY A 47 -12.15 3.98 10.22
C GLY A 47 -10.64 3.73 10.22
N ARG A 48 -10.14 3.01 11.23
CA ARG A 48 -8.73 2.62 11.31
C ARG A 48 -8.35 1.72 10.13
N LEU A 49 -9.22 0.80 9.75
CA LEU A 49 -8.98 -0.09 8.60
C LEU A 49 -8.83 0.70 7.29
N ILE A 50 -9.65 1.72 7.08
CA ILE A 50 -9.54 2.60 5.91
C ILE A 50 -8.16 3.25 5.87
N LEU A 51 -7.68 3.75 7.02
CA LEU A 51 -6.37 4.40 7.11
C LEU A 51 -5.22 3.41 6.95
N ILE A 52 -5.36 2.19 7.48
CA ILE A 52 -4.37 1.12 7.31
C ILE A 52 -4.21 0.80 5.82
N LEU A 53 -5.30 0.58 5.11
CA LEU A 53 -5.26 0.21 3.70
C LEU A 53 -4.69 1.33 2.84
N ARG A 54 -5.04 2.58 3.16
CA ARG A 54 -4.48 3.75 2.48
C ARG A 54 -2.98 3.83 2.70
N GLY A 55 -2.53 3.68 3.93
CA GLY A 55 -1.11 3.71 4.28
C GLY A 55 -0.32 2.62 3.58
N LYS A 56 -0.86 1.41 3.54
CA LYS A 56 -0.23 0.30 2.83
C LYS A 56 -0.08 0.57 1.34
N ARG A 57 -1.11 1.12 0.73
CA ARG A 57 -1.08 1.48 -0.70
C ARG A 57 0.01 2.51 -0.99
N LEU A 58 0.26 3.43 -0.06
CA LEU A 58 1.28 4.46 -0.19
C LEU A 58 2.67 3.94 0.15
N GLY A 59 2.78 2.73 0.66
CA GLY A 59 4.05 2.08 0.94
C GLY A 59 4.59 2.31 2.34
N PHE A 60 3.76 2.76 3.28
CA PHE A 60 4.16 2.82 4.68
C PHE A 60 4.22 1.42 5.28
N SER A 61 5.16 1.20 6.20
CA SER A 61 5.23 -0.04 6.96
C SER A 61 4.07 -0.10 7.97
N LEU A 62 3.73 -1.30 8.42
CA LEU A 62 2.70 -1.45 9.46
C LEU A 62 3.10 -0.73 10.75
N ALA A 63 4.39 -0.72 11.09
CA ALA A 63 4.89 0.00 12.26
C ALA A 63 4.65 1.51 12.15
N GLU A 64 4.91 2.08 10.97
CA GLU A 64 4.65 3.49 10.69
C GLU A 64 3.16 3.81 10.75
N ILE A 65 2.33 2.95 10.17
CA ILE A 65 0.88 3.10 10.18
C ILE A 65 0.37 3.05 11.63
N LYS A 66 0.87 2.09 12.42
CA LYS A 66 0.48 1.96 13.83
C LYS A 66 0.81 3.23 14.61
N GLU A 67 2.01 3.77 14.43
CA GLU A 67 2.42 5.00 15.09
C GLU A 67 1.48 6.16 14.76
N MET A 68 1.12 6.32 13.49
CA MET A 68 0.20 7.37 13.07
C MET A 68 -1.21 7.17 13.66
N LEU A 69 -1.69 5.93 13.71
CA LEU A 69 -3.01 5.62 14.27
C LEU A 69 -3.05 5.83 15.78
N ASP A 70 -2.00 5.41 16.48
CA ASP A 70 -1.96 5.52 17.95
C ASP A 70 -1.92 6.98 18.39
N LEU A 71 -1.24 7.85 17.66
CA LEU A 71 -1.22 9.29 17.97
C LEU A 71 -2.60 9.91 17.79
N TYR A 72 -3.38 9.44 16.85
CA TYR A 72 -4.75 9.94 16.63
C TYR A 72 -5.66 9.69 17.82
N ASP A 73 -5.42 8.65 18.60
CA ASP A 73 -6.26 8.24 19.73
C ASP A 73 -5.99 9.02 21.02
N HIS A 74 -4.95 9.86 21.07
CA HIS A 74 -4.62 10.66 22.25
C HIS A 74 -5.26 12.04 22.18
N GLY A 75 -5.63 12.64 23.35
CA GLY A 75 -6.38 13.89 23.44
C GLY A 75 -5.75 15.05 22.69
N ASP A 76 -4.46 15.33 22.92
CA ASP A 76 -3.70 16.35 22.18
C ASP A 76 -3.02 15.74 20.95
N GLY A 77 -3.28 14.47 20.71
CA GLY A 77 -2.62 13.68 19.68
C GLY A 77 -2.90 14.16 18.28
N GLN A 78 -3.97 14.94 18.07
CA GLN A 78 -4.33 15.37 16.72
C GLN A 78 -3.24 16.27 16.11
N VAL A 79 -2.70 17.24 16.87
CA VAL A 79 -1.64 18.12 16.39
C VAL A 79 -0.36 17.32 16.17
N GLU A 80 0.02 16.48 17.15
CA GLU A 80 1.21 15.65 17.04
C GLU A 80 1.06 14.61 15.94
N GLN A 81 -0.12 14.00 15.83
CA GLN A 81 -0.42 13.04 14.77
C GLN A 81 -0.30 13.70 13.40
N LEU A 82 -0.81 14.92 13.23
CA LEU A 82 -0.70 15.65 11.97
C LEU A 82 0.76 15.97 11.64
N ARG A 83 1.55 16.37 12.64
CA ARG A 83 2.97 16.67 12.45
C ARG A 83 3.76 15.44 12.02
N VAL A 84 3.56 14.32 12.71
CA VAL A 84 4.24 13.05 12.42
C VAL A 84 3.81 12.54 11.05
N THR A 85 2.52 12.61 10.74
CA THR A 85 2.00 12.18 9.43
C THR A 85 2.59 13.03 8.30
N LEU A 86 2.69 14.35 8.50
CA LEU A 86 3.27 15.26 7.51
C LEU A 86 4.74 14.90 7.25
N GLU A 87 5.52 14.69 8.31
CA GLU A 87 6.93 14.34 8.19
C GLU A 87 7.12 13.01 7.46
N LYS A 88 6.35 11.98 7.85
CA LYS A 88 6.41 10.67 7.21
C LYS A 88 5.96 10.74 5.75
N SER A 89 4.94 11.51 5.45
CA SER A 89 4.44 11.68 4.09
C SER A 89 5.47 12.37 3.19
N ARG A 90 6.13 13.42 3.68
CA ARG A 90 7.19 14.11 2.94
C ARG A 90 8.36 13.18 2.65
N ARG A 91 8.77 12.38 3.64
CA ARG A 91 9.85 11.39 3.46
C ARG A 91 9.45 10.36 2.40
N ARG A 92 8.20 9.88 2.45
CA ARG A 92 7.71 8.91 1.47
C ARG A 92 7.66 9.50 0.06
N ILE A 93 7.29 10.77 -0.08
CA ILE A 93 7.32 11.48 -1.37
C ILE A 93 8.72 11.46 -1.97
N VAL A 94 9.73 11.78 -1.18
CA VAL A 94 11.14 11.77 -1.64
C VAL A 94 11.53 10.37 -2.13
N GLU A 95 11.17 9.33 -1.37
CA GLU A 95 11.45 7.94 -1.76
C GLU A 95 10.76 7.57 -3.07
N LEU A 96 9.48 7.94 -3.21
CA LEU A 96 8.70 7.64 -4.41
C LEU A 96 9.22 8.40 -5.63
N GLU A 97 9.65 9.65 -5.47
CA GLU A 97 10.23 10.42 -6.55
C GLU A 97 11.55 9.80 -7.02
N ALA A 98 12.35 9.29 -6.09
CA ALA A 98 13.58 8.57 -6.44
C ALA A 98 13.26 7.29 -7.21
N GLN A 99 12.26 6.52 -6.75
CA GLN A 99 11.82 5.32 -7.45
C GLN A 99 11.29 5.63 -8.85
N ARG A 100 10.52 6.71 -8.98
CA ARG A 100 9.99 7.16 -10.27
C ARG A 100 11.12 7.47 -11.24
N LYS A 101 12.16 8.16 -10.77
CA LYS A 101 13.34 8.49 -11.58
C LYS A 101 14.04 7.21 -12.06
N ASP A 102 14.20 6.23 -11.17
CA ASP A 102 14.81 4.95 -11.51
C ASP A 102 13.96 4.18 -12.53
N ILE A 103 12.64 4.20 -12.37
CA ILE A 103 11.71 3.56 -13.31
C ILE A 103 11.80 4.23 -14.68
N ASP A 104 11.82 5.56 -14.72
CA ASP A 104 11.93 6.30 -15.98
C ASP A 104 13.25 5.96 -16.70
N ALA A 105 14.35 5.83 -15.97
CA ALA A 105 15.63 5.43 -16.52
C ALA A 105 15.58 4.01 -17.10
N ALA A 106 14.97 3.08 -16.37
CA ALA A 106 14.80 1.69 -16.82
C ALA A 106 13.95 1.61 -18.08
N VAL A 107 12.85 2.36 -18.13
CA VAL A 107 11.98 2.42 -19.31
C VAL A 107 12.76 2.96 -20.52
N SER A 108 13.53 4.03 -20.33
CA SER A 108 14.36 4.63 -21.38
C SER A 108 15.39 3.62 -21.90
N ASP A 109 16.07 2.91 -21.00
CA ASP A 109 17.06 1.90 -21.37
C ASP A 109 16.42 0.77 -22.20
N LEU A 110 15.24 0.33 -21.80
CA LEU A 110 14.53 -0.71 -22.54
C LEU A 110 14.10 -0.24 -23.93
N HIS A 111 13.65 1.00 -24.07
CA HIS A 111 13.31 1.56 -25.38
C HIS A 111 14.54 1.59 -26.29
N ASP A 112 15.69 2.04 -25.76
CA ASP A 112 16.93 2.07 -26.53
C ASP A 112 17.36 0.67 -26.94
N GLY A 113 17.27 -0.31 -26.04
CA GLY A 113 17.55 -1.71 -26.33
C GLY A 113 16.65 -2.26 -27.42
N CYS A 114 15.35 -1.97 -27.36
CA CYS A 114 14.40 -2.39 -28.39
C CYS A 114 14.78 -1.84 -29.76
N LYS A 115 15.15 -0.57 -29.84
CA LYS A 115 15.58 0.06 -31.10
C LYS A 115 16.80 -0.64 -31.67
N GLN A 116 17.77 -0.96 -30.83
CA GLN A 116 18.98 -1.67 -31.28
C GLN A 116 18.65 -3.05 -31.80
N ILE A 117 17.76 -3.77 -31.13
CA ILE A 117 17.33 -5.10 -31.54
C ILE A 117 16.53 -5.05 -32.87
N GLU A 118 15.68 -4.04 -33.03
CA GLU A 118 14.94 -3.83 -34.29
C GLU A 118 15.89 -3.63 -35.45
N VAL A 119 16.95 -2.85 -35.27
CA VAL A 119 17.99 -2.62 -36.30
C VAL A 119 18.69 -3.93 -36.63
N LEU A 120 19.07 -4.70 -35.60
CA LEU A 120 19.74 -6.00 -35.81
C LEU A 120 18.84 -7.02 -36.52
N LEU A 121 17.56 -7.05 -36.14
CA LEU A 121 16.59 -7.95 -36.82
C LEU A 121 16.42 -7.58 -38.30
N ALA A 122 16.32 -6.28 -38.60
CA ALA A 122 16.19 -5.80 -39.95
C ALA A 122 17.44 -6.18 -40.80
N ALA A 123 18.64 -5.99 -40.20
CA ALA A 123 19.88 -6.36 -40.88
C ALA A 123 19.97 -7.85 -41.16
N LYS A 124 19.59 -8.68 -40.18
CA LYS A 124 19.62 -10.16 -40.38
C LYS A 124 18.56 -10.64 -41.37
N SER A 125 17.39 -10.01 -41.36
CA SER A 125 16.35 -10.34 -42.36
C SER A 125 16.80 -9.93 -43.76
N GLY A 126 17.47 -8.78 -43.92
CA GLY A 126 18.05 -8.35 -45.17
C GLY A 126 19.14 -9.31 -45.67
N ASP A 127 20.03 -9.74 -44.78
CA ASP A 127 21.09 -10.71 -45.10
C ASP A 127 20.55 -12.03 -45.54
N GLN A 128 19.45 -12.52 -44.94
CA GLN A 128 18.80 -13.73 -45.34
C GLN A 128 18.16 -13.62 -46.73
N GLU A 129 17.58 -12.49 -47.07
CA GLU A 129 17.02 -12.21 -48.38
C GLU A 129 18.09 -12.15 -49.48
N THR A 130 19.27 -11.61 -49.15
CA THR A 130 20.37 -11.49 -50.13
C THR A 130 21.20 -12.76 -50.25
N ALA A 131 21.07 -13.72 -49.35
CA ALA A 131 21.81 -14.98 -49.39
C ALA A 131 21.22 -16.01 -50.38
N GLU A 132 20.11 -15.69 -51.01
CA GLU A 132 19.55 -16.50 -52.10
C GLU A 132 20.24 -16.12 -53.40
#